data_2cb5ad1cc8d117d34990fdc7ad44748d
#
_entry.id   2cb5ad1cc8d117d34990fdc7ad44748d
#
_cell.length_a   1.000
_cell.length_b   1.000
_cell.length_c   1.000
_cell.angle_alpha   90.00
_cell.angle_beta   90.00
_cell.angle_gamma   90.00
#
_symmetry.space_group_name_H-M   'P 1'
#
loop_
_entity.id
_entity.type
_entity.pdbx_description
1 polymer ?
#
loop_
_entity_poly.entity_id
_entity_poly.type
_entity_poly.pdbx_seq_one_letter_code
_entity_poly.pdbx_strand_id
1 'polypeptide(L)'
;MSSTKISAPTAPVTSDDAAGDVRGWERIYTREGAIDFVGRRKLWYMITLALIAISIVAMLLRGFNLGIDFEGGTKMTMPAGDLVAEEVEETFVDATGVTPELTQIVGAGDSRTLEINSEHLTQEQIDQARQSIFEKHQPLDQDGVPSPDAIGDSTVSESWGDTITQRMLLAMLAFLVAAAVYVALRLQREMAVAAMVALLVDGVVIMGIYALFGLEVTPAMIIGLLTVLTFSIYDTVIVFDKVKENTSGVLESRRSTYAEEANLALNQTVMRSISTSVISALPIIALMIVAVWMLGVGTLRDLALIQLIGVIEGIFSSLFLATPLLVSLVERQKKYRAHNEQVAAYREGEASGLSDADDTDDTDNAAATKRTVTAPTAYHVVDSTDEIAPREGTGTATWRPNAR
;
A
#
# COMPACT_ATOMS: atom_id res chain seq x y z
N MET A 1 -25.62 -31.34 -61.93
CA MET A 1 -24.17 -31.20 -61.58
C MET A 1 -23.84 -29.73 -61.83
N SER A 2 -23.93 -28.95 -60.84
CA SER A 2 -23.63 -27.53 -60.92
C SER A 2 -22.55 -27.20 -59.87
N SER A 3 -21.37 -26.82 -60.34
CA SER A 3 -20.18 -26.56 -59.56
C SER A 3 -20.20 -25.09 -59.17
N THR A 4 -20.45 -24.79 -57.92
CA THR A 4 -20.42 -23.43 -57.36
C THR A 4 -18.95 -23.09 -56.97
N LYS A 5 -18.35 -22.20 -57.72
CA LYS A 5 -17.03 -21.59 -57.40
C LYS A 5 -17.24 -20.57 -56.27
N ILE A 6 -16.60 -20.83 -55.13
CA ILE A 6 -16.51 -19.85 -54.06
C ILE A 6 -15.27 -18.99 -54.36
N SER A 7 -15.54 -17.72 -54.69
CA SER A 7 -14.51 -16.69 -54.81
C SER A 7 -14.17 -16.15 -53.43
N ALA A 8 -12.88 -16.22 -53.04
CA ALA A 8 -12.37 -15.54 -51.85
C ALA A 8 -12.22 -14.04 -52.13
N PRO A 9 -12.57 -13.15 -51.24
CA PRO A 9 -12.21 -11.73 -51.34
C PRO A 9 -10.86 -11.49 -50.70
N THR A 10 -9.89 -11.21 -51.53
CA THR A 10 -8.64 -10.58 -51.16
C THR A 10 -8.86 -9.07 -51.09
N ALA A 11 -8.87 -8.52 -49.89
CA ALA A 11 -8.59 -7.11 -49.65
C ALA A 11 -7.34 -7.01 -48.79
N PRO A 12 -6.36 -6.18 -49.18
CA PRO A 12 -5.19 -5.95 -48.32
C PRO A 12 -5.64 -5.12 -47.15
N VAL A 13 -5.41 -5.65 -45.94
CA VAL A 13 -5.54 -4.89 -44.69
C VAL A 13 -4.38 -3.91 -44.66
N THR A 14 -4.67 -2.64 -44.87
CA THR A 14 -3.72 -1.55 -44.66
C THR A 14 -3.53 -1.38 -43.18
N SER A 15 -2.27 -1.44 -42.72
CA SER A 15 -1.82 -1.43 -41.33
C SER A 15 -1.89 -0.06 -40.64
N ASP A 16 -2.68 0.89 -41.14
CA ASP A 16 -2.68 2.27 -40.64
C ASP A 16 -3.92 2.70 -39.83
N ASP A 17 -4.90 1.83 -39.63
CA ASP A 17 -6.13 2.22 -38.91
C ASP A 17 -6.30 1.59 -37.51
N ALA A 18 -5.25 1.00 -36.91
CA ALA A 18 -5.33 0.38 -35.59
C ALA A 18 -4.71 1.22 -34.45
N ALA A 19 -4.35 2.48 -34.69
CA ALA A 19 -3.93 3.40 -33.63
C ALA A 19 -5.15 4.14 -33.03
N GLY A 20 -6.23 3.42 -32.74
CA GLY A 20 -7.32 3.91 -31.89
C GLY A 20 -6.81 4.19 -30.49
N ASP A 21 -7.16 5.36 -30.00
CA ASP A 21 -6.85 5.90 -28.66
C ASP A 21 -7.11 4.86 -27.56
N VAL A 22 -6.10 4.06 -27.26
CA VAL A 22 -6.11 3.02 -26.21
C VAL A 22 -6.26 3.76 -24.89
N ARG A 23 -7.41 3.63 -24.24
CA ARG A 23 -7.71 4.25 -22.97
C ARG A 23 -6.55 4.02 -22.00
N GLY A 24 -6.17 5.04 -21.22
CA GLY A 24 -4.97 5.02 -20.36
C GLY A 24 -4.78 3.77 -19.49
N TRP A 25 -5.88 3.07 -19.16
CA TRP A 25 -5.87 1.80 -18.43
C TRP A 25 -5.34 0.61 -19.25
N GLU A 26 -5.58 0.56 -20.56
CA GLU A 26 -5.05 -0.50 -21.44
C GLU A 26 -3.56 -0.35 -21.67
N ARG A 27 -3.01 0.88 -21.65
CA ARG A 27 -1.56 1.13 -21.73
C ARG A 27 -0.80 0.57 -20.53
N ILE A 28 -1.43 0.51 -19.36
CA ILE A 28 -0.84 -0.12 -18.15
C ILE A 28 -0.78 -1.64 -18.31
N TYR A 29 -1.75 -2.23 -19.04
CA TYR A 29 -1.79 -3.68 -19.31
C TYR A 29 -0.88 -4.13 -20.45
N THR A 30 -0.64 -3.30 -21.46
CA THR A 30 0.00 -3.71 -22.75
C THR A 30 1.49 -3.48 -22.84
N ARG A 31 2.23 -3.22 -21.74
CA ARG A 31 3.70 -2.98 -21.73
C ARG A 31 4.19 -1.76 -22.52
N GLU A 32 3.39 -1.14 -23.35
CA GLU A 32 3.81 -0.04 -24.24
C GLU A 32 3.65 1.36 -23.65
N GLY A 33 3.04 1.48 -22.47
CA GLY A 33 2.83 2.75 -21.78
C GLY A 33 3.55 2.79 -20.44
N ALA A 34 4.86 2.62 -20.42
CA ALA A 34 5.64 2.64 -19.20
C ALA A 34 5.48 3.97 -18.43
N ILE A 35 4.95 3.89 -17.22
CA ILE A 35 4.98 5.02 -16.29
C ILE A 35 6.44 5.20 -15.86
N ASP A 36 6.94 6.43 -15.98
CA ASP A 36 8.30 6.74 -15.54
C ASP A 36 8.32 7.07 -14.03
N PHE A 37 8.42 6.02 -13.22
CA PHE A 37 8.53 6.12 -11.76
C PHE A 37 9.92 6.61 -11.35
N VAL A 38 10.97 6.06 -11.96
CA VAL A 38 12.36 6.26 -11.57
C VAL A 38 12.92 7.58 -12.12
N GLY A 39 12.59 7.97 -13.36
CA GLY A 39 13.05 9.22 -13.95
C GLY A 39 12.48 10.45 -13.22
N ARG A 40 11.25 10.34 -12.70
CA ARG A 40 10.60 11.39 -11.91
C ARG A 40 10.89 11.31 -10.40
N ARG A 41 11.93 10.58 -9.97
CA ARG A 41 12.29 10.37 -8.56
C ARG A 41 12.41 11.66 -7.74
N LYS A 42 12.86 12.77 -8.33
CA LYS A 42 12.94 14.06 -7.63
C LYS A 42 11.56 14.58 -7.19
N LEU A 43 10.54 14.38 -8.04
CA LEU A 43 9.16 14.75 -7.72
C LEU A 43 8.65 13.89 -6.55
N TRP A 44 8.85 12.58 -6.61
CA TRP A 44 8.41 11.66 -5.56
C TRP A 44 9.09 11.93 -4.23
N TYR A 45 10.39 12.23 -4.24
CA TYR A 45 11.11 12.63 -3.02
C TYR A 45 10.60 13.95 -2.45
N MET A 46 10.23 14.93 -3.28
CA MET A 46 9.63 16.18 -2.80
C MET A 46 8.26 15.94 -2.17
N ILE A 47 7.43 15.09 -2.78
CA ILE A 47 6.11 14.73 -2.23
C ILE A 47 6.29 14.01 -0.89
N THR A 48 7.13 12.99 -0.83
CA THR A 48 7.39 12.25 0.41
C THR A 48 7.98 13.15 1.49
N LEU A 49 8.93 14.02 1.15
CA LEU A 49 9.51 14.98 2.10
C LEU A 49 8.45 15.96 2.63
N ALA A 50 7.56 16.42 1.76
CA ALA A 50 6.45 17.29 2.16
C ALA A 50 5.48 16.54 3.11
N LEU A 51 5.14 15.27 2.80
CA LEU A 51 4.32 14.44 3.68
C LEU A 51 4.98 14.23 5.05
N ILE A 52 6.28 13.89 5.07
CA ILE A 52 7.05 13.77 6.33
C ILE A 52 7.06 15.10 7.10
N ALA A 53 7.30 16.21 6.43
CA ALA A 53 7.33 17.52 7.08
C ALA A 53 5.96 17.88 7.69
N ILE A 54 4.87 17.68 6.94
CA ILE A 54 3.50 17.87 7.44
C ILE A 54 3.23 16.96 8.64
N SER A 55 3.61 15.68 8.55
CA SER A 55 3.45 14.70 9.63
C SER A 55 4.20 15.13 10.89
N ILE A 56 5.46 15.53 10.77
CA ILE A 56 6.26 15.99 11.92
C ILE A 56 5.67 17.27 12.53
N VAL A 57 5.28 18.22 11.69
CA VAL A 57 4.64 19.47 12.15
C VAL A 57 3.33 19.18 12.86
N ALA A 58 2.49 18.30 12.32
CA ALA A 58 1.24 17.89 12.95
C ALA A 58 1.50 17.24 14.33
N MET A 59 2.46 16.32 14.43
CA MET A 59 2.85 15.68 15.68
C MET A 59 3.39 16.68 16.72
N LEU A 60 4.16 17.67 16.29
CA LEU A 60 4.75 18.67 17.21
C LEU A 60 3.75 19.73 17.68
N LEU A 61 2.82 20.15 16.80
CA LEU A 61 1.85 21.20 17.11
C LEU A 61 0.61 20.69 17.83
N ARG A 62 0.14 19.50 17.45
CA ARG A 62 -1.13 18.94 17.94
C ARG A 62 -0.93 17.81 18.94
N GLY A 63 0.24 17.15 18.91
CA GLY A 63 0.48 15.97 19.73
C GLY A 63 -0.31 14.76 19.26
N PHE A 64 -0.37 13.74 20.11
CA PHE A 64 -1.19 12.55 19.93
C PHE A 64 -2.36 12.59 20.93
N ASN A 65 -3.52 12.21 20.47
CA ASN A 65 -4.67 11.97 21.31
C ASN A 65 -4.61 10.49 21.77
N LEU A 66 -4.06 10.27 22.96
CA LEU A 66 -3.92 8.91 23.49
C LEU A 66 -5.26 8.47 24.11
N GLY A 67 -5.68 7.24 23.86
CA GLY A 67 -6.87 6.68 24.49
C GLY A 67 -6.64 6.36 25.98
N ILE A 68 -7.72 6.19 26.71
CA ILE A 68 -7.69 5.85 28.16
C ILE A 68 -6.88 4.57 28.46
N ASP A 69 -6.70 3.70 27.49
CA ASP A 69 -5.86 2.50 27.60
C ASP A 69 -4.39 2.83 27.86
N PHE A 70 -3.91 4.03 27.47
CA PHE A 70 -2.53 4.49 27.61
C PHE A 70 -2.34 5.49 28.75
N GLU A 71 -3.25 6.45 28.89
CA GLU A 71 -3.15 7.51 29.90
C GLU A 71 -3.85 7.14 31.23
N GLY A 72 -4.71 6.13 31.18
CA GLY A 72 -5.68 5.88 32.23
C GLY A 72 -6.90 6.77 32.04
N GLY A 73 -7.89 6.65 32.93
CA GLY A 73 -9.07 7.48 32.85
C GLY A 73 -10.37 6.70 32.85
N THR A 74 -11.46 7.40 32.62
CA THR A 74 -12.82 6.84 32.54
C THR A 74 -13.45 7.22 31.20
N LYS A 75 -13.96 6.23 30.49
CA LYS A 75 -14.74 6.40 29.25
C LYS A 75 -16.21 6.06 29.59
N MET A 76 -17.11 6.99 29.32
CA MET A 76 -18.55 6.73 29.33
C MET A 76 -19.07 6.69 27.89
N THR A 77 -19.95 5.72 27.61
CA THR A 77 -20.51 5.51 26.28
C THR A 77 -22.02 5.35 26.35
N MET A 78 -22.72 5.96 25.40
CA MET A 78 -24.18 5.83 25.31
C MET A 78 -24.66 5.99 23.88
N PRO A 79 -25.83 5.40 23.51
CA PRO A 79 -26.41 5.65 22.19
C PRO A 79 -26.65 7.15 22.00
N ALA A 80 -26.14 7.72 20.89
CA ALA A 80 -26.23 9.16 20.67
C ALA A 80 -27.66 9.62 20.34
N GLY A 81 -28.42 8.80 19.60
CA GLY A 81 -29.77 9.19 19.20
C GLY A 81 -29.85 10.63 18.68
N ASP A 82 -30.63 11.47 19.31
CA ASP A 82 -30.74 12.91 19.04
C ASP A 82 -29.93 13.77 20.05
N LEU A 83 -29.05 13.15 20.86
CA LEU A 83 -28.21 13.84 21.83
C LEU A 83 -27.21 14.78 21.17
N VAL A 84 -27.02 15.94 21.78
CA VAL A 84 -26.01 16.94 21.41
C VAL A 84 -24.83 16.77 22.35
N ALA A 85 -23.63 16.56 21.77
CA ALA A 85 -22.43 16.24 22.55
C ALA A 85 -22.12 17.31 23.61
N GLU A 86 -22.22 18.58 23.25
CA GLU A 86 -21.95 19.72 24.12
C GLU A 86 -22.91 19.80 25.31
N GLU A 87 -24.20 19.47 25.13
CA GLU A 87 -25.20 19.49 26.23
C GLU A 87 -24.96 18.34 27.20
N VAL A 88 -24.56 17.17 26.71
CA VAL A 88 -24.23 16.02 27.55
C VAL A 88 -22.93 16.27 28.31
N GLU A 89 -21.96 16.90 27.67
CA GLU A 89 -20.69 17.32 28.28
C GLU A 89 -20.94 18.29 29.44
N GLU A 90 -21.76 19.32 29.23
CA GLU A 90 -22.13 20.26 30.30
C GLU A 90 -22.75 19.53 31.49
N THR A 91 -23.67 18.59 31.23
CA THR A 91 -24.31 17.79 32.26
C THR A 91 -23.33 16.91 33.03
N PHE A 92 -22.36 16.33 32.30
CA PHE A 92 -21.29 15.53 32.88
C PHE A 92 -20.37 16.37 33.77
N VAL A 93 -19.97 17.57 33.34
CA VAL A 93 -19.16 18.50 34.14
C VAL A 93 -19.92 18.95 35.40
N ASP A 94 -21.19 19.28 35.27
CA ASP A 94 -22.02 19.68 36.40
C ASP A 94 -22.14 18.56 37.46
N ALA A 95 -22.21 17.30 37.01
CA ALA A 95 -22.37 16.15 37.90
C ALA A 95 -21.07 15.71 38.58
N THR A 96 -19.95 15.74 37.83
CA THR A 96 -18.67 15.18 38.30
C THR A 96 -17.69 16.22 38.82
N GLY A 97 -17.84 17.48 38.38
CA GLY A 97 -16.85 18.55 38.58
C GLY A 97 -15.57 18.38 37.73
N VAL A 98 -15.51 17.40 36.81
CA VAL A 98 -14.37 17.08 35.96
C VAL A 98 -14.66 17.48 34.52
N THR A 99 -13.76 18.21 33.90
CA THR A 99 -13.86 18.54 32.46
C THR A 99 -13.36 17.35 31.65
N PRO A 100 -14.17 16.81 30.72
CA PRO A 100 -13.70 15.71 29.88
C PRO A 100 -12.60 16.15 28.92
N GLU A 101 -11.69 15.25 28.59
CA GLU A 101 -10.62 15.46 27.63
C GLU A 101 -11.16 15.43 26.20
N LEU A 102 -12.17 14.58 25.97
CA LEU A 102 -12.78 14.40 24.67
C LEU A 102 -14.26 13.99 24.82
N THR A 103 -15.13 14.73 24.14
CA THR A 103 -16.54 14.35 23.95
C THR A 103 -16.82 14.28 22.46
N GLN A 104 -17.23 13.12 21.96
CA GLN A 104 -17.46 12.91 20.52
C GLN A 104 -18.62 11.96 20.26
N ILE A 105 -19.26 12.13 19.09
CA ILE A 105 -20.21 11.15 18.55
C ILE A 105 -19.51 10.30 17.50
N VAL A 106 -19.53 8.99 17.72
CA VAL A 106 -18.91 7.98 16.87
C VAL A 106 -20.00 7.14 16.22
N GLY A 107 -19.77 6.69 14.98
CA GLY A 107 -20.73 5.88 14.26
C GLY A 107 -21.59 6.70 13.28
N ALA A 108 -22.55 6.03 12.63
CA ALA A 108 -23.45 6.64 11.65
C ALA A 108 -24.85 6.02 11.73
N GLY A 109 -25.87 6.77 11.34
CA GLY A 109 -27.25 6.30 11.40
C GLY A 109 -27.71 6.01 12.83
N ASP A 110 -28.40 4.89 13.03
CA ASP A 110 -28.97 4.50 14.30
C ASP A 110 -27.96 3.93 15.30
N SER A 111 -26.75 3.60 14.84
CA SER A 111 -25.66 3.08 15.68
C SER A 111 -24.70 4.16 16.20
N ARG A 112 -25.08 5.43 16.13
CA ARG A 112 -24.28 6.51 16.70
C ARG A 112 -24.16 6.36 18.21
N THR A 113 -22.92 6.42 18.70
CA THR A 113 -22.58 6.35 20.11
C THR A 113 -21.90 7.63 20.54
N LEU A 114 -22.37 8.24 21.63
CA LEU A 114 -21.68 9.35 22.27
C LEU A 114 -20.65 8.78 23.23
N GLU A 115 -19.42 9.23 23.14
CA GLU A 115 -18.29 8.84 23.97
C GLU A 115 -17.77 10.07 24.72
N ILE A 116 -17.57 9.93 26.03
CA ILE A 116 -16.97 10.93 26.92
C ILE A 116 -15.73 10.30 27.54
N ASN A 117 -14.57 10.85 27.27
CA ASN A 117 -13.29 10.44 27.87
C ASN A 117 -12.91 11.49 28.92
N SER A 118 -12.56 11.06 30.13
CA SER A 118 -12.17 11.94 31.25
C SER A 118 -11.05 11.32 32.08
N GLU A 119 -10.43 12.12 32.91
CA GLU A 119 -9.58 11.63 34.00
C GLU A 119 -10.27 10.53 34.79
N HIS A 120 -9.49 9.80 35.58
CA HIS A 120 -10.00 8.71 36.39
C HIS A 120 -11.11 9.19 37.38
N LEU A 121 -12.32 8.72 37.20
CA LEU A 121 -13.45 8.97 38.09
C LEU A 121 -13.58 7.90 39.16
N THR A 122 -14.06 8.30 40.33
CA THR A 122 -14.50 7.36 41.35
C THR A 122 -15.85 6.75 40.96
N GLN A 123 -16.17 5.58 41.50
CA GLN A 123 -17.46 4.93 41.25
C GLN A 123 -18.64 5.84 41.59
N GLU A 124 -18.51 6.64 42.64
CA GLU A 124 -19.54 7.59 43.07
C GLU A 124 -19.77 8.70 42.03
N GLN A 125 -18.68 9.22 41.41
CA GLN A 125 -18.79 10.21 40.33
C GLN A 125 -19.38 9.60 39.06
N ILE A 126 -19.04 8.35 38.74
CA ILE A 126 -19.60 7.62 37.58
C ILE A 126 -21.12 7.45 37.77
N ASP A 127 -21.54 7.03 38.94
CA ASP A 127 -22.96 6.82 39.24
C ASP A 127 -23.72 8.16 39.23
N GLN A 128 -23.14 9.24 39.75
CA GLN A 128 -23.71 10.59 39.69
C GLN A 128 -23.84 11.09 38.24
N ALA A 129 -22.80 10.93 37.45
CA ALA A 129 -22.82 11.30 36.02
C ALA A 129 -23.91 10.52 35.27
N ARG A 130 -23.95 9.18 35.45
CA ARG A 130 -24.96 8.31 34.85
C ARG A 130 -26.37 8.75 35.20
N GLN A 131 -26.63 9.03 36.47
CA GLN A 131 -27.93 9.47 36.95
C GLN A 131 -28.33 10.82 36.35
N SER A 132 -27.43 11.82 36.41
CA SER A 132 -27.69 13.17 35.91
C SER A 132 -27.90 13.19 34.38
N ILE A 133 -27.10 12.44 33.63
CA ILE A 133 -27.27 12.31 32.19
C ILE A 133 -28.58 11.62 31.85
N PHE A 134 -28.93 10.56 32.60
CA PHE A 134 -30.21 9.87 32.40
C PHE A 134 -31.40 10.77 32.71
N GLU A 135 -31.40 11.50 33.81
CA GLU A 135 -32.52 12.40 34.21
C GLU A 135 -32.74 13.52 33.17
N LYS A 136 -31.68 14.08 32.62
CA LYS A 136 -31.75 15.23 31.70
C LYS A 136 -31.93 14.83 30.24
N HIS A 137 -31.27 13.76 29.78
CA HIS A 137 -31.15 13.42 28.37
C HIS A 137 -31.86 12.12 27.98
N GLN A 138 -32.21 11.25 28.92
CA GLN A 138 -32.95 10.00 28.71
C GLN A 138 -32.44 9.15 27.55
N PRO A 139 -31.13 8.75 27.50
CA PRO A 139 -30.60 7.93 26.43
C PRO A 139 -31.40 6.63 26.32
N LEU A 140 -31.65 6.22 25.07
CA LEU A 140 -32.42 5.02 24.77
C LEU A 140 -31.51 3.81 24.77
N ASP A 141 -32.00 2.69 25.29
CA ASP A 141 -31.33 1.40 25.17
C ASP A 141 -31.52 0.77 23.75
N GLN A 142 -31.08 -0.48 23.57
CA GLN A 142 -31.23 -1.20 22.31
C GLN A 142 -32.68 -1.50 21.93
N ASP A 143 -33.58 -1.50 22.91
CA ASP A 143 -35.02 -1.71 22.76
C ASP A 143 -35.78 -0.40 22.51
N GLY A 144 -35.07 0.73 22.48
CA GLY A 144 -35.63 2.07 22.31
C GLY A 144 -36.35 2.60 23.55
N VAL A 145 -36.01 2.07 24.73
CA VAL A 145 -36.57 2.50 26.03
C VAL A 145 -35.54 3.34 26.78
N PRO A 146 -35.91 4.50 27.34
CA PRO A 146 -35.03 5.27 28.20
C PRO A 146 -34.53 4.44 29.38
N SER A 147 -33.23 4.26 29.51
CA SER A 147 -32.62 3.44 30.56
C SER A 147 -31.30 4.01 31.06
N PRO A 148 -31.01 4.07 32.35
CA PRO A 148 -29.67 4.40 32.85
C PRO A 148 -28.63 3.32 32.44
N ASP A 149 -29.07 2.08 32.18
CA ASP A 149 -28.22 0.99 31.74
C ASP A 149 -27.76 1.17 30.26
N ALA A 150 -28.38 2.10 29.52
CA ALA A 150 -27.90 2.51 28.21
C ALA A 150 -26.55 3.25 28.29
N ILE A 151 -26.16 3.73 29.49
CA ILE A 151 -24.89 4.42 29.73
C ILE A 151 -23.89 3.42 30.29
N GLY A 152 -22.98 2.94 29.42
CA GLY A 152 -21.86 2.09 29.81
C GLY A 152 -20.66 2.91 30.29
N ASP A 153 -19.84 2.36 31.16
CA ASP A 153 -18.59 2.94 31.59
C ASP A 153 -17.44 1.91 31.51
N SER A 154 -16.23 2.43 31.31
CA SER A 154 -14.98 1.66 31.36
C SER A 154 -13.94 2.52 32.03
N THR A 155 -13.30 2.01 33.07
CA THR A 155 -12.25 2.73 33.80
C THR A 155 -10.94 1.98 33.78
N VAL A 156 -9.88 2.69 33.47
CA VAL A 156 -8.50 2.19 33.38
C VAL A 156 -7.64 2.97 34.36
N SER A 157 -6.88 2.27 35.20
CA SER A 157 -5.94 2.94 36.13
C SER A 157 -4.68 3.41 35.37
N GLU A 158 -4.10 4.53 35.82
CA GLU A 158 -2.82 5.06 35.26
C GLU A 158 -1.69 4.00 35.26
N SER A 159 -1.57 3.22 36.31
CA SER A 159 -0.56 2.16 36.41
C SER A 159 -0.73 1.05 35.36
N TRP A 160 -1.97 0.80 34.95
CA TRP A 160 -2.28 -0.11 33.86
C TRP A 160 -1.91 0.52 32.52
N GLY A 161 -2.28 1.80 32.31
CA GLY A 161 -1.92 2.57 31.11
C GLY A 161 -0.41 2.60 30.87
N ASP A 162 0.38 2.91 31.91
CA ASP A 162 1.85 2.85 31.86
C ASP A 162 2.36 1.46 31.45
N THR A 163 1.79 0.40 32.01
CA THR A 163 2.16 -0.97 31.67
C THR A 163 1.85 -1.30 30.20
N ILE A 164 0.69 -0.91 29.70
CA ILE A 164 0.28 -1.10 28.30
C ILE A 164 1.24 -0.31 27.39
N THR A 165 1.48 0.96 27.69
CA THR A 165 2.40 1.81 26.92
C THR A 165 3.78 1.18 26.77
N GLN A 166 4.38 0.73 27.87
CA GLN A 166 5.70 0.06 27.83
C GLN A 166 5.68 -1.22 27.01
N ARG A 167 4.63 -2.04 27.15
CA ARG A 167 4.49 -3.28 26.38
C ARG A 167 4.29 -3.02 24.88
N MET A 168 3.53 -2.01 24.51
CA MET A 168 3.31 -1.62 23.11
C MET A 168 4.57 -1.06 22.47
N LEU A 169 5.34 -0.21 23.19
CA LEU A 169 6.64 0.28 22.71
C LEU A 169 7.64 -0.87 22.52
N LEU A 170 7.67 -1.81 23.45
CA LEU A 170 8.51 -3.00 23.32
C LEU A 170 8.09 -3.88 22.13
N ALA A 171 6.79 -4.08 21.91
CA ALA A 171 6.26 -4.82 20.78
C ALA A 171 6.62 -4.15 19.44
N MET A 172 6.50 -2.81 19.37
CA MET A 172 6.88 -2.04 18.18
C MET A 172 8.38 -2.15 17.89
N LEU A 173 9.23 -2.03 18.93
CA LEU A 173 10.68 -2.23 18.78
C LEU A 173 11.02 -3.66 18.33
N ALA A 174 10.40 -4.67 18.96
CA ALA A 174 10.59 -6.07 18.58
C ALA A 174 10.16 -6.34 17.13
N PHE A 175 9.05 -5.74 16.70
CA PHE A 175 8.61 -5.81 15.32
C PHE A 175 9.64 -5.19 14.36
N LEU A 176 10.13 -3.97 14.64
CA LEU A 176 11.14 -3.31 13.79
C LEU A 176 12.43 -4.12 13.69
N VAL A 177 12.87 -4.73 14.78
CA VAL A 177 14.05 -5.61 14.78
C VAL A 177 13.78 -6.87 13.96
N ALA A 178 12.63 -7.51 14.15
CA ALA A 178 12.24 -8.70 13.37
C ALA A 178 12.14 -8.39 11.87
N ALA A 179 11.53 -7.25 11.51
CA ALA A 179 11.44 -6.76 10.14
C ALA A 179 12.83 -6.51 9.54
N ALA A 180 13.73 -5.84 10.28
CA ALA A 180 15.09 -5.58 9.84
C ALA A 180 15.87 -6.88 9.59
N VAL A 181 15.76 -7.85 10.50
CA VAL A 181 16.40 -9.17 10.37
C VAL A 181 15.83 -9.91 9.14
N TYR A 182 14.52 -9.94 8.98
CA TYR A 182 13.89 -10.59 7.82
C TYR A 182 14.36 -9.98 6.49
N VAL A 183 14.31 -8.66 6.39
CA VAL A 183 14.71 -7.92 5.18
C VAL A 183 16.21 -8.10 4.90
N ALA A 184 17.07 -8.06 5.93
CA ALA A 184 18.51 -8.26 5.80
C ALA A 184 18.88 -9.68 5.33
N LEU A 185 18.12 -10.69 5.73
CA LEU A 185 18.33 -12.08 5.30
C LEU A 185 17.79 -12.35 3.89
N ARG A 186 16.73 -11.65 3.47
CA ARG A 186 16.02 -11.89 2.23
C ARG A 186 16.54 -11.07 1.05
N LEU A 187 16.96 -9.83 1.29
CA LEU A 187 17.30 -8.83 0.28
C LEU A 187 18.80 -8.51 0.26
N GLN A 188 19.25 -7.92 -0.86
CA GLN A 188 20.59 -7.33 -0.95
C GLN A 188 20.69 -6.10 -0.05
N ARG A 189 21.92 -5.70 0.32
CA ARG A 189 22.15 -4.60 1.27
C ARG A 189 21.44 -3.30 0.91
N GLU A 190 21.55 -2.88 -0.34
CA GLU A 190 20.92 -1.65 -0.84
C GLU A 190 19.39 -1.73 -0.83
N MET A 191 18.85 -2.89 -1.19
CA MET A 191 17.43 -3.19 -1.12
C MET A 191 16.95 -3.20 0.33
N ALA A 192 17.70 -3.84 1.23
CA ALA A 192 17.38 -3.89 2.65
C ALA A 192 17.33 -2.49 3.27
N VAL A 193 18.31 -1.64 2.97
CA VAL A 193 18.33 -0.25 3.45
C VAL A 193 17.14 0.53 2.87
N ALA A 194 16.86 0.43 1.59
CA ALA A 194 15.75 1.13 0.95
C ALA A 194 14.40 0.69 1.56
N ALA A 195 14.18 -0.62 1.76
CA ALA A 195 12.96 -1.15 2.37
C ALA A 195 12.78 -0.67 3.82
N MET A 196 13.86 -0.66 4.63
CA MET A 196 13.77 -0.20 6.02
C MET A 196 13.51 1.30 6.13
N VAL A 197 14.11 2.10 5.24
CA VAL A 197 13.83 3.55 5.20
C VAL A 197 12.38 3.80 4.79
N ALA A 198 11.87 3.10 3.78
CA ALA A 198 10.48 3.20 3.36
C ALA A 198 9.53 2.84 4.52
N LEU A 199 9.78 1.71 5.20
CA LEU A 199 8.98 1.28 6.36
C LEU A 199 8.93 2.32 7.48
N LEU A 200 10.06 2.97 7.79
CA LEU A 200 10.11 4.02 8.81
C LEU A 200 9.33 5.26 8.36
N VAL A 201 9.40 5.61 7.07
CA VAL A 201 8.62 6.70 6.50
C VAL A 201 7.13 6.40 6.58
N ASP A 202 6.70 5.16 6.25
CA ASP A 202 5.32 4.72 6.36
C ASP A 202 4.80 4.93 7.79
N GLY A 203 5.55 4.46 8.77
CA GLY A 203 5.22 4.67 10.19
C GLY A 203 5.06 6.15 10.55
N VAL A 204 5.99 7.00 10.12
CA VAL A 204 5.94 8.45 10.38
C VAL A 204 4.75 9.11 9.69
N VAL A 205 4.46 8.77 8.45
CA VAL A 205 3.33 9.34 7.69
C VAL A 205 2.01 8.93 8.31
N ILE A 206 1.83 7.64 8.63
CA ILE A 206 0.62 7.13 9.27
C ILE A 206 0.39 7.79 10.64
N MET A 207 1.41 7.86 11.49
CA MET A 207 1.33 8.54 12.79
C MET A 207 1.05 10.04 12.62
N GLY A 208 1.63 10.67 11.58
CA GLY A 208 1.36 12.06 11.23
C GLY A 208 -0.10 12.30 10.82
N ILE A 209 -0.72 11.36 10.08
CA ILE A 209 -2.14 11.43 9.73
C ILE A 209 -2.98 11.37 11.01
N TYR A 210 -2.66 10.47 11.95
CA TYR A 210 -3.35 10.39 13.23
C TYR A 210 -3.27 11.70 14.02
N ALA A 211 -2.07 12.29 14.13
CA ALA A 211 -1.88 13.58 14.79
C ALA A 211 -2.62 14.72 14.07
N LEU A 212 -2.58 14.74 12.72
CA LEU A 212 -3.21 15.79 11.91
C LEU A 212 -4.73 15.82 12.08
N PHE A 213 -5.37 14.66 12.07
CA PHE A 213 -6.83 14.55 12.21
C PHE A 213 -7.29 14.45 13.66
N GLY A 214 -6.36 14.36 14.63
CA GLY A 214 -6.68 14.19 16.05
C GLY A 214 -7.34 12.85 16.34
N LEU A 215 -6.98 11.81 15.61
CA LEU A 215 -7.51 10.46 15.80
C LEU A 215 -6.95 9.86 17.09
N GLU A 216 -7.79 9.13 17.81
CA GLU A 216 -7.42 8.48 19.07
C GLU A 216 -6.44 7.34 18.81
N VAL A 217 -5.32 7.32 19.52
CA VAL A 217 -4.34 6.24 19.51
C VAL A 217 -4.76 5.21 20.55
N THR A 218 -5.20 4.04 20.10
CA THR A 218 -5.67 2.92 20.94
C THR A 218 -4.74 1.71 20.76
N PRO A 219 -4.76 0.71 21.65
CA PRO A 219 -4.05 -0.55 21.43
C PRO A 219 -4.45 -1.25 20.13
N ALA A 220 -5.74 -1.16 19.75
CA ALA A 220 -6.22 -1.70 18.48
C ALA A 220 -5.58 -1.00 17.28
N MET A 221 -5.41 0.33 17.34
CA MET A 221 -4.67 1.11 16.36
C MET A 221 -3.21 0.64 16.23
N ILE A 222 -2.50 0.46 17.35
CA ILE A 222 -1.10 0.00 17.34
C ILE A 222 -0.98 -1.39 16.70
N ILE A 223 -1.86 -2.32 17.05
CA ILE A 223 -1.91 -3.66 16.43
C ILE A 223 -2.16 -3.55 14.92
N GLY A 224 -3.10 -2.70 14.52
CA GLY A 224 -3.37 -2.40 13.12
C GLY A 224 -2.17 -1.78 12.41
N LEU A 225 -1.46 -0.85 13.05
CA LEU A 225 -0.23 -0.24 12.53
C LEU A 225 0.83 -1.31 12.22
N LEU A 226 1.13 -2.20 13.16
CA LEU A 226 2.10 -3.28 12.95
C LEU A 226 1.68 -4.20 11.79
N THR A 227 0.37 -4.44 11.65
CA THR A 227 -0.18 -5.25 10.57
C THR A 227 0.04 -4.58 9.21
N VAL A 228 -0.28 -3.29 9.06
CA VAL A 228 -0.12 -2.59 7.77
C VAL A 228 1.33 -2.37 7.41
N LEU A 229 2.21 -2.13 8.39
CA LEU A 229 3.65 -2.10 8.15
C LEU A 229 4.19 -3.45 7.64
N THR A 230 3.60 -4.57 8.08
CA THR A 230 3.90 -5.90 7.54
C THR A 230 3.48 -6.02 6.08
N PHE A 231 2.29 -5.52 5.71
CA PHE A 231 1.85 -5.48 4.31
C PHE A 231 2.76 -4.61 3.44
N SER A 232 3.20 -3.44 3.93
CA SER A 232 4.12 -2.57 3.21
C SER A 232 5.46 -3.26 2.92
N ILE A 233 6.05 -3.96 3.92
CA ILE A 233 7.27 -4.75 3.71
C ILE A 233 7.03 -5.84 2.66
N TYR A 234 5.91 -6.56 2.76
CA TYR A 234 5.60 -7.65 1.83
C TYR A 234 5.52 -7.16 0.39
N ASP A 235 4.83 -6.05 0.14
CA ASP A 235 4.71 -5.47 -1.21
C ASP A 235 6.07 -4.98 -1.72
N THR A 236 6.85 -4.29 -0.88
CA THR A 236 8.21 -3.85 -1.21
C THR A 236 9.14 -5.01 -1.57
N VAL A 237 9.07 -6.14 -0.83
CA VAL A 237 9.88 -7.33 -1.13
C VAL A 237 9.52 -7.93 -2.48
N ILE A 238 8.23 -8.00 -2.83
CA ILE A 238 7.78 -8.51 -4.14
C ILE A 238 8.30 -7.64 -5.28
N VAL A 239 8.20 -6.31 -5.13
CA VAL A 239 8.72 -5.37 -6.12
C VAL A 239 10.23 -5.53 -6.26
N PHE A 240 10.96 -5.63 -5.15
CA PHE A 240 12.42 -5.78 -5.17
C PHE A 240 12.89 -7.13 -5.71
N ASP A 241 12.14 -8.20 -5.50
CA ASP A 241 12.44 -9.49 -6.15
C ASP A 241 12.34 -9.36 -7.67
N LYS A 242 11.34 -8.63 -8.18
CA LYS A 242 11.21 -8.37 -9.62
C LYS A 242 12.29 -7.44 -10.16
N VAL A 243 12.65 -6.39 -9.40
CA VAL A 243 13.80 -5.53 -9.73
C VAL A 243 15.08 -6.36 -9.81
N LYS A 244 15.33 -7.25 -8.85
CA LYS A 244 16.50 -8.14 -8.83
C LYS A 244 16.53 -9.07 -10.03
N GLU A 245 15.38 -9.62 -10.43
CA GLU A 245 15.24 -10.47 -11.61
C GLU A 245 15.61 -9.70 -12.88
N ASN A 246 15.01 -8.53 -13.11
CA ASN A 246 15.23 -7.72 -14.31
C ASN A 246 16.65 -7.13 -14.38
N THR A 247 17.22 -6.76 -13.23
CA THR A 247 18.58 -6.19 -13.19
C THR A 247 19.69 -7.23 -13.15
N SER A 248 19.34 -8.54 -13.18
CA SER A 248 20.33 -9.62 -13.25
C SER A 248 21.09 -9.55 -14.56
N GLY A 249 22.42 -9.43 -14.48
CA GLY A 249 23.29 -9.33 -15.65
C GLY A 249 23.31 -7.97 -16.35
N VAL A 250 22.68 -6.93 -15.80
CA VAL A 250 22.65 -5.58 -16.42
C VAL A 250 24.05 -5.04 -16.68
N LEU A 251 25.03 -5.33 -15.82
CA LEU A 251 26.42 -4.89 -15.97
C LEU A 251 27.16 -5.59 -17.12
N GLU A 252 26.65 -6.70 -17.62
CA GLU A 252 27.19 -7.46 -18.76
C GLU A 252 26.63 -6.97 -20.11
N SER A 253 25.51 -6.23 -20.07
CA SER A 253 24.86 -5.62 -21.23
C SER A 253 25.20 -4.14 -21.33
N ARG A 254 25.29 -3.59 -22.53
CA ARG A 254 25.47 -2.15 -22.78
C ARG A 254 24.19 -1.49 -23.31
N ARG A 255 23.05 -2.21 -23.25
CA ARG A 255 21.78 -1.75 -23.85
C ARG A 255 20.88 -0.99 -22.89
N SER A 256 20.91 -1.33 -21.61
CA SER A 256 20.02 -0.76 -20.58
C SER A 256 20.79 -0.41 -19.31
N THR A 257 20.31 0.61 -18.61
CA THR A 257 20.81 1.02 -17.30
C THR A 257 20.06 0.30 -16.17
N TYR A 258 20.62 0.29 -14.97
CA TYR A 258 19.94 -0.25 -13.78
C TYR A 258 18.61 0.46 -13.52
N ALA A 259 18.54 1.78 -13.72
CA ALA A 259 17.34 2.59 -13.55
C ALA A 259 16.21 2.19 -14.51
N GLU A 260 16.55 1.92 -15.76
CA GLU A 260 15.58 1.50 -16.79
C GLU A 260 15.01 0.12 -16.50
N GLU A 261 15.86 -0.84 -16.13
CA GLU A 261 15.42 -2.19 -15.77
C GLU A 261 14.58 -2.19 -14.46
N ALA A 262 14.94 -1.35 -13.49
CA ALA A 262 14.16 -1.18 -12.29
C ALA A 262 12.78 -0.54 -12.59
N ASN A 263 12.74 0.46 -13.49
CA ASN A 263 11.48 1.07 -13.92
C ASN A 263 10.60 0.06 -14.69
N LEU A 264 11.20 -0.78 -15.50
CA LEU A 264 10.50 -1.87 -16.19
C LEU A 264 9.91 -2.87 -15.18
N ALA A 265 10.67 -3.25 -14.15
CA ALA A 265 10.19 -4.14 -13.09
C ALA A 265 8.99 -3.55 -12.35
N LEU A 266 9.01 -2.24 -12.04
CA LEU A 266 7.86 -1.53 -11.44
C LEU A 266 6.63 -1.63 -12.33
N ASN A 267 6.76 -1.32 -13.62
CA ASN A 267 5.63 -1.39 -14.56
C ASN A 267 5.08 -2.82 -14.69
N GLN A 268 5.92 -3.84 -14.55
CA GLN A 268 5.48 -5.25 -14.56
C GLN A 268 4.75 -5.68 -13.27
N THR A 269 5.02 -5.00 -12.15
CA THR A 269 4.47 -5.35 -10.83
C THR A 269 3.32 -4.44 -10.38
N VAL A 270 3.18 -3.24 -10.94
CA VAL A 270 2.21 -2.23 -10.49
C VAL A 270 0.77 -2.76 -10.44
N MET A 271 0.34 -3.49 -11.48
CA MET A 271 -1.02 -4.04 -11.51
C MET A 271 -1.23 -5.13 -10.45
N ARG A 272 -0.19 -5.89 -10.14
CA ARG A 272 -0.21 -6.88 -9.05
C ARG A 272 -0.35 -6.18 -7.70
N SER A 273 0.48 -5.16 -7.42
CA SER A 273 0.41 -4.39 -6.17
C SER A 273 -0.97 -3.74 -5.99
N ILE A 274 -1.51 -3.08 -7.04
CA ILE A 274 -2.84 -2.49 -7.00
C ILE A 274 -3.92 -3.57 -6.75
N SER A 275 -3.89 -4.68 -7.49
CA SER A 275 -4.88 -5.75 -7.33
C SER A 275 -4.84 -6.37 -5.94
N THR A 276 -3.66 -6.63 -5.39
CA THR A 276 -3.48 -7.16 -4.03
C THR A 276 -4.03 -6.19 -2.99
N SER A 277 -3.76 -4.91 -3.14
CA SER A 277 -4.24 -3.88 -2.21
C SER A 277 -5.75 -3.69 -2.28
N VAL A 278 -6.35 -3.71 -3.49
CA VAL A 278 -7.81 -3.67 -3.64
C VAL A 278 -8.47 -4.88 -2.98
N ILE A 279 -7.93 -6.09 -3.21
CA ILE A 279 -8.45 -7.32 -2.58
C ILE A 279 -8.31 -7.25 -1.06
N SER A 280 -7.18 -6.74 -0.54
CA SER A 280 -6.97 -6.57 0.90
C SER A 280 -7.86 -5.48 1.51
N ALA A 281 -8.20 -4.44 0.75
CA ALA A 281 -9.09 -3.38 1.20
C ALA A 281 -10.55 -3.82 1.33
N LEU A 282 -11.02 -4.80 0.56
CA LEU A 282 -12.43 -5.25 0.60
C LEU A 282 -12.88 -5.70 2.01
N PRO A 283 -12.19 -6.62 2.72
CA PRO A 283 -12.58 -6.98 4.07
C PRO A 283 -12.43 -5.81 5.07
N ILE A 284 -11.46 -4.91 4.85
CA ILE A 284 -11.28 -3.73 5.70
C ILE A 284 -12.47 -2.77 5.54
N ILE A 285 -12.91 -2.52 4.31
CA ILE A 285 -14.09 -1.70 4.00
C ILE A 285 -15.35 -2.36 4.58
N ALA A 286 -15.49 -3.68 4.45
CA ALA A 286 -16.60 -4.42 5.04
C ALA A 286 -16.60 -4.28 6.58
N LEU A 287 -15.42 -4.42 7.22
CA LEU A 287 -15.25 -4.21 8.65
C LEU A 287 -15.61 -2.78 9.05
N MET A 288 -15.17 -1.78 8.29
CA MET A 288 -15.51 -0.37 8.53
C MET A 288 -17.03 -0.14 8.47
N ILE A 289 -17.70 -0.68 7.48
CA ILE A 289 -19.15 -0.57 7.33
C ILE A 289 -19.86 -1.21 8.55
N VAL A 290 -19.46 -2.44 8.89
CA VAL A 290 -20.07 -3.15 10.05
C VAL A 290 -19.76 -2.44 11.35
N ALA A 291 -18.52 -2.03 11.59
CA ALA A 291 -18.09 -1.38 12.83
C ALA A 291 -18.78 -0.03 13.05
N VAL A 292 -18.90 0.79 11.99
CA VAL A 292 -19.43 2.15 12.08
C VAL A 292 -20.95 2.18 11.96
N TRP A 293 -21.56 1.39 11.03
CA TRP A 293 -22.98 1.52 10.69
C TRP A 293 -23.89 0.52 11.41
N MET A 294 -23.33 -0.65 11.79
CA MET A 294 -24.14 -1.70 12.41
C MET A 294 -23.91 -1.84 13.91
N LEU A 295 -22.68 -1.70 14.38
CA LEU A 295 -22.31 -2.03 15.75
C LEU A 295 -21.97 -0.81 16.62
N GLY A 296 -21.52 0.31 16.03
CA GLY A 296 -21.04 1.48 16.79
C GLY A 296 -19.84 1.19 17.70
N VAL A 297 -19.04 0.13 17.40
CA VAL A 297 -17.91 -0.30 18.24
C VAL A 297 -16.65 0.47 17.85
N GLY A 298 -16.21 1.39 18.71
CA GLY A 298 -15.06 2.26 18.47
C GLY A 298 -13.77 1.53 18.17
N THR A 299 -13.43 0.47 18.89
CA THR A 299 -12.19 -0.31 18.69
C THR A 299 -12.10 -1.00 17.32
N LEU A 300 -13.22 -1.48 16.79
CA LEU A 300 -13.27 -2.07 15.45
C LEU A 300 -13.15 -0.99 14.36
N ARG A 301 -13.73 0.20 14.60
CA ARG A 301 -13.56 1.35 13.71
C ARG A 301 -12.11 1.77 13.65
N ASP A 302 -11.43 1.89 14.78
CA ASP A 302 -10.02 2.31 14.84
C ASP A 302 -9.11 1.32 14.12
N LEU A 303 -9.35 0.01 14.31
CA LEU A 303 -8.64 -1.04 13.61
C LEU A 303 -8.87 -0.98 12.09
N ALA A 304 -10.11 -0.78 11.65
CA ALA A 304 -10.42 -0.67 10.23
C ALA A 304 -9.83 0.61 9.61
N LEU A 305 -9.88 1.73 10.33
CA LEU A 305 -9.37 3.01 9.88
C LEU A 305 -7.86 2.98 9.65
N ILE A 306 -7.09 2.48 10.63
CA ILE A 306 -5.63 2.37 10.49
C ILE A 306 -5.25 1.44 9.34
N GLN A 307 -5.95 0.32 9.19
CA GLN A 307 -5.69 -0.62 8.10
C GLN A 307 -5.99 0.01 6.73
N LEU A 308 -7.08 0.78 6.60
CA LEU A 308 -7.41 1.46 5.34
C LEU A 308 -6.36 2.52 4.98
N ILE A 309 -5.97 3.36 5.93
CA ILE A 309 -4.90 4.36 5.76
C ILE A 309 -3.60 3.67 5.36
N GLY A 310 -3.23 2.60 6.06
CA GLY A 310 -1.97 1.91 5.83
C GLY A 310 -1.90 1.15 4.51
N VAL A 311 -3.00 0.57 4.02
CA VAL A 311 -3.05 -0.06 2.69
C VAL A 311 -2.83 0.98 1.59
N ILE A 312 -3.44 2.17 1.71
CA ILE A 312 -3.25 3.26 0.73
C ILE A 312 -1.81 3.77 0.76
N GLU A 313 -1.27 3.98 1.95
CA GLU A 313 0.10 4.46 2.14
C GLU A 313 1.13 3.44 1.65
N GLY A 314 0.96 2.16 1.96
CA GLY A 314 1.86 1.08 1.55
C GLY A 314 1.99 0.94 0.02
N ILE A 315 0.91 1.14 -0.75
CA ILE A 315 0.99 1.17 -2.23
C ILE A 315 1.86 2.34 -2.66
N PHE A 316 1.61 3.52 -2.09
CA PHE A 316 2.36 4.72 -2.44
C PHE A 316 3.85 4.54 -2.13
N SER A 317 4.17 4.06 -0.94
CA SER A 317 5.53 3.88 -0.46
C SER A 317 6.31 2.85 -1.29
N SER A 318 5.74 1.67 -1.56
CA SER A 318 6.43 0.60 -2.30
C SER A 318 6.78 1.00 -3.74
N LEU A 319 5.88 1.71 -4.43
CA LEU A 319 6.06 2.09 -5.84
C LEU A 319 6.83 3.39 -6.01
N PHE A 320 6.51 4.43 -5.22
CA PHE A 320 6.98 5.79 -5.45
C PHE A 320 8.15 6.20 -4.55
N LEU A 321 8.40 5.48 -3.44
CA LEU A 321 9.50 5.77 -2.53
C LEU A 321 10.57 4.66 -2.54
N ALA A 322 10.20 3.42 -2.23
CA ALA A 322 11.16 2.34 -1.98
C ALA A 322 12.05 2.05 -3.21
N THR A 323 11.45 1.91 -4.41
CA THR A 323 12.21 1.59 -5.62
C THR A 323 13.04 2.76 -6.15
N PRO A 324 12.55 4.01 -6.27
CA PRO A 324 13.41 5.15 -6.58
C PRO A 324 14.57 5.32 -5.60
N LEU A 325 14.33 5.07 -4.30
CA LEU A 325 15.38 5.12 -3.28
C LEU A 325 16.44 4.04 -3.51
N LEU A 326 16.01 2.80 -3.78
CA LEU A 326 16.91 1.71 -4.16
C LEU A 326 17.79 2.09 -5.34
N VAL A 327 17.19 2.58 -6.43
CA VAL A 327 17.94 3.00 -7.63
C VAL A 327 18.96 4.08 -7.28
N SER A 328 18.57 5.07 -6.48
CA SER A 328 19.48 6.14 -6.06
C SER A 328 20.66 5.63 -5.21
N LEU A 329 20.45 4.60 -4.38
CA LEU A 329 21.52 3.96 -3.59
C LEU A 329 22.46 3.15 -4.49
N VAL A 330 21.92 2.40 -5.43
CA VAL A 330 22.69 1.56 -6.35
C VAL A 330 23.53 2.42 -7.31
N GLU A 331 22.96 3.47 -7.90
CA GLU A 331 23.67 4.37 -8.82
C GLU A 331 24.79 5.18 -8.16
N ARG A 332 24.84 5.29 -6.83
CA ARG A 332 26.00 5.87 -6.11
C ARG A 332 27.24 5.01 -6.19
N GLN A 333 27.11 3.71 -6.49
CA GLN A 333 28.23 2.80 -6.60
C GLN A 333 29.01 3.05 -7.90
N LYS A 334 30.33 3.08 -7.82
CA LYS A 334 31.24 3.37 -8.95
C LYS A 334 31.00 2.46 -10.16
N LYS A 335 30.69 1.16 -9.91
CA LYS A 335 30.47 0.17 -10.98
C LYS A 335 29.24 0.51 -11.85
N TYR A 336 28.14 0.97 -11.23
CA TYR A 336 26.92 1.34 -11.98
C TYR A 336 27.05 2.70 -12.66
N ARG A 337 27.80 3.65 -12.08
CA ARG A 337 28.11 4.92 -12.74
C ARG A 337 28.94 4.70 -14.00
N ALA A 338 30.02 3.91 -13.91
CA ALA A 338 30.85 3.56 -15.07
C ALA A 338 30.04 2.80 -16.13
N HIS A 339 29.11 1.92 -15.70
CA HIS A 339 28.22 1.22 -16.62
C HIS A 339 27.26 2.18 -17.35
N ASN A 340 26.65 3.14 -16.64
CA ASN A 340 25.77 4.13 -17.26
C ASN A 340 26.51 4.98 -18.30
N GLU A 341 27.78 5.34 -18.06
CA GLU A 341 28.64 6.03 -19.04
C GLU A 341 28.88 5.15 -20.27
N GLN A 342 29.09 3.84 -20.11
CA GLN A 342 29.27 2.90 -21.24
C GLN A 342 27.99 2.74 -22.06
N VAL A 343 26.81 2.69 -21.40
CA VAL A 343 25.52 2.63 -22.09
C VAL A 343 25.26 3.90 -22.88
N ALA A 344 25.58 5.08 -22.32
CA ALA A 344 25.42 6.36 -23.00
C ALA A 344 26.33 6.42 -24.24
N ALA A 345 27.62 6.08 -24.10
CA ALA A 345 28.58 6.03 -25.22
C ALA A 345 28.18 5.03 -26.33
N TYR A 346 27.62 3.88 -25.93
CA TYR A 346 27.14 2.89 -26.91
C TYR A 346 25.97 3.45 -27.73
N ARG A 347 25.01 4.12 -27.09
CA ARG A 347 23.83 4.73 -27.74
C ARG A 347 24.23 5.90 -28.66
N GLU A 348 25.19 6.72 -28.25
CA GLU A 348 25.72 7.81 -29.09
C GLU A 348 26.43 7.27 -30.34
N GLY A 349 27.19 6.18 -30.21
CA GLY A 349 27.85 5.50 -31.35
C GLY A 349 26.84 4.87 -32.31
N GLU A 350 25.75 4.30 -31.81
CA GLU A 350 24.69 3.72 -32.64
C GLU A 350 23.87 4.83 -33.35
N ALA A 351 23.60 5.95 -32.68
CA ALA A 351 22.93 7.11 -33.27
C ALA A 351 23.78 7.78 -34.37
N SER A 352 25.09 7.93 -34.15
CA SER A 352 25.99 8.51 -35.15
C SER A 352 26.18 7.58 -36.37
N GLY A 353 26.21 6.26 -36.18
CA GLY A 353 26.25 5.28 -37.25
C GLY A 353 24.99 5.25 -38.12
N LEU A 354 23.82 5.61 -37.57
CA LEU A 354 22.57 5.76 -38.33
C LEU A 354 22.50 7.10 -39.08
N SER A 355 23.11 8.19 -38.58
CA SER A 355 23.16 9.47 -39.27
C SER A 355 24.09 9.45 -40.49
N ASP A 356 25.18 8.70 -40.42
CA ASP A 356 26.10 8.54 -41.55
C ASP A 356 25.52 7.63 -42.68
N ALA A 357 24.49 6.84 -42.39
CA ALA A 357 23.82 6.00 -43.37
C ALA A 357 22.70 6.73 -44.14
N ASP A 358 22.18 7.85 -43.62
CA ASP A 358 21.08 8.62 -44.23
C ASP A 358 21.58 9.77 -45.13
N ASP A 359 22.90 10.15 -45.03
CA ASP A 359 23.49 11.23 -45.81
C ASP A 359 24.25 10.77 -47.08
N THR A 360 24.18 9.47 -47.45
CA THR A 360 24.82 8.92 -48.68
C THR A 360 23.82 8.35 -49.66
N ASP A 361 22.82 9.13 -50.07
CA ASP A 361 22.05 8.83 -51.27
C ASP A 361 22.08 10.05 -52.22
N ASP A 362 23.14 10.21 -52.95
CA ASP A 362 23.21 10.67 -54.33
C ASP A 362 24.65 10.58 -54.86
N THR A 363 24.95 9.65 -55.70
CA THR A 363 25.70 9.57 -56.93
C THR A 363 26.46 8.24 -57.12
N ASP A 364 26.02 7.53 -58.18
CA ASP A 364 26.78 6.64 -59.07
C ASP A 364 27.88 5.71 -58.51
N ASN A 365 27.65 4.41 -58.34
CA ASN A 365 28.17 3.41 -59.27
C ASN A 365 27.97 1.96 -58.81
N ALA A 366 27.67 1.12 -59.73
CA ALA A 366 27.45 -0.31 -59.60
C ALA A 366 28.64 -1.09 -59.00
N ALA A 367 28.30 -2.15 -58.30
CA ALA A 367 29.12 -3.24 -57.83
C ALA A 367 29.69 -3.12 -56.40
N ALA A 368 28.87 -3.40 -55.42
CA ALA A 368 29.33 -3.97 -54.13
C ALA A 368 28.25 -4.82 -53.48
N THR A 369 28.53 -6.05 -53.42
CA THR A 369 28.06 -7.15 -52.57
C THR A 369 27.01 -6.81 -51.52
N LYS A 370 25.76 -7.24 -51.73
CA LYS A 370 24.69 -7.32 -50.72
C LYS A 370 25.16 -8.14 -49.52
N ARG A 371 25.55 -7.49 -48.42
CA ARG A 371 25.58 -8.13 -47.13
C ARG A 371 24.12 -8.17 -46.62
N THR A 372 23.54 -9.34 -46.77
CA THR A 372 22.24 -9.66 -46.15
C THR A 372 22.43 -9.65 -44.65
N VAL A 373 21.97 -8.58 -43.98
CA VAL A 373 21.78 -8.58 -42.54
C VAL A 373 20.59 -9.48 -42.28
N THR A 374 20.86 -10.70 -41.79
CA THR A 374 19.84 -11.63 -41.35
C THR A 374 19.22 -11.03 -40.08
N ALA A 375 17.96 -10.63 -40.16
CA ALA A 375 17.16 -10.26 -39.00
C ALA A 375 17.19 -11.43 -37.99
N PRO A 376 17.24 -11.15 -36.67
CA PRO A 376 17.16 -12.20 -35.68
C PRO A 376 15.84 -12.93 -35.85
N THR A 377 15.94 -14.24 -36.02
CA THR A 377 14.86 -15.19 -36.22
C THR A 377 13.75 -14.97 -35.20
N ALA A 378 12.56 -14.67 -35.69
CA ALA A 378 11.34 -14.67 -34.90
C ALA A 378 11.24 -16.00 -34.13
N TYR A 379 10.89 -15.91 -32.85
CA TYR A 379 10.57 -17.07 -32.03
C TYR A 379 9.52 -17.90 -32.76
N HIS A 380 9.84 -19.13 -33.09
CA HIS A 380 8.87 -20.13 -33.54
C HIS A 380 7.88 -20.36 -32.41
N VAL A 381 6.66 -19.89 -32.59
CA VAL A 381 5.52 -20.37 -31.82
C VAL A 381 5.33 -21.81 -32.30
N VAL A 382 5.65 -22.78 -31.43
CA VAL A 382 5.32 -24.18 -31.66
C VAL A 382 3.82 -24.28 -31.55
N ASP A 383 3.17 -24.47 -32.70
CA ASP A 383 1.73 -24.76 -32.76
C ASP A 383 1.51 -26.14 -32.13
N SER A 384 0.67 -26.20 -31.08
CA SER A 384 0.43 -27.40 -30.29
C SER A 384 -0.53 -28.40 -30.95
N THR A 385 -0.52 -28.50 -32.27
CA THR A 385 -1.40 -29.42 -33.03
C THR A 385 -0.68 -30.58 -33.70
N ASP A 386 0.62 -30.80 -33.45
CA ASP A 386 1.26 -32.02 -33.91
C ASP A 386 0.92 -33.19 -32.95
N GLU A 387 0.08 -34.09 -33.44
CA GLU A 387 -0.25 -35.38 -32.85
C GLU A 387 1.03 -36.11 -32.44
N ILE A 388 1.24 -36.28 -31.11
CA ILE A 388 2.27 -37.16 -30.60
C ILE A 388 1.81 -38.60 -30.78
N ALA A 389 2.35 -39.29 -31.73
CA ALA A 389 2.19 -40.73 -31.85
C ALA A 389 2.69 -41.46 -30.58
N PRO A 390 1.97 -42.46 -30.06
CA PRO A 390 2.38 -43.12 -28.84
C PRO A 390 3.66 -43.93 -29.06
N ARG A 391 4.71 -43.62 -28.28
CA ARG A 391 5.86 -44.51 -28.11
C ARG A 391 5.48 -45.63 -27.18
N GLU A 392 5.43 -46.87 -27.70
CA GLU A 392 5.41 -48.06 -26.92
C GLU A 392 6.72 -48.25 -26.15
N GLY A 393 6.59 -48.59 -24.88
CA GLY A 393 7.68 -49.25 -24.17
C GLY A 393 8.05 -48.68 -22.81
N THR A 394 7.59 -49.37 -21.80
CA THR A 394 8.20 -49.72 -20.49
C THR A 394 8.13 -48.69 -19.36
N GLY A 395 7.42 -49.10 -18.32
CA GLY A 395 7.68 -48.70 -16.95
C GLY A 395 6.60 -47.82 -16.29
N THR A 396 5.48 -48.44 -15.92
CA THR A 396 4.48 -47.88 -14.99
C THR A 396 5.08 -47.70 -13.59
N ALA A 397 5.29 -46.48 -13.16
CA ALA A 397 5.37 -46.13 -11.75
C ALA A 397 4.07 -45.46 -11.33
N THR A 398 3.10 -46.24 -10.86
CA THR A 398 1.89 -45.70 -10.22
C THR A 398 2.22 -45.34 -8.78
N TRP A 399 2.20 -44.03 -8.50
CA TRP A 399 2.21 -43.54 -7.14
C TRP A 399 0.84 -43.73 -6.49
N ARG A 400 0.76 -44.60 -5.46
CA ARG A 400 -0.43 -44.74 -4.61
C ARG A 400 -0.14 -44.10 -3.25
N PRO A 401 -1.00 -43.22 -2.71
CA PRO A 401 -0.89 -42.80 -1.33
C PRO A 401 -1.34 -43.91 -0.41
N ASN A 402 -0.50 -44.26 0.57
CA ASN A 402 -0.81 -45.22 1.63
C ASN A 402 -1.94 -44.65 2.50
N ALA A 403 -3.01 -45.43 2.60
CA ALA A 403 -3.99 -45.34 3.67
C ALA A 403 -3.40 -46.02 4.94
N ARG A 404 -3.29 -45.24 6.01
CA ARG A 404 -3.48 -45.70 7.41
C ARG A 404 -3.96 -44.51 8.22
#